data_5ea1a737e3b8e3149199f18715457a69
#
_entry.id   5ea1a737e3b8e3149199f18715457a69
#
_cell.length_a   1.000
_cell.length_b   1.000
_cell.length_c   1.000
_cell.angle_alpha   90.00
_cell.angle_beta   90.00
_cell.angle_gamma   90.00
#
_symmetry.space_group_name_H-M   'P 1'
#
loop_
_entity.id
_entity.type
_entity.pdbx_description
1 polymer ?
#
loop_
_entity_poly.entity_id
_entity_poly.type
_entity_poly.pdbx_seq_one_letter_code
_entity_poly.pdbx_strand_id
1 'polypeptide(L)'
;MKKNSLRRLIALVVLALAGTPAFAAPALISNPNVAAEKIDAATLKAVFLGKKVAWDGAGRVTLAVLKGGPVAEEFLKGTVDMSASAFGNHWRRLAMTGGGTAPKSFEKDEDLRKFVAETPGAIGFVDSALADASVAVLTPAP
;
A
#
# COMPACT_ATOMS: atom_id res chain seq x y z
N MET A 1 -14.40 57.84 39.58
CA MET A 1 -13.46 57.39 38.53
C MET A 1 -13.49 55.91 38.46
N LYS A 2 -14.18 55.40 37.51
CA LYS A 2 -14.25 53.97 37.35
C LYS A 2 -13.21 53.57 36.34
N LYS A 3 -12.18 52.94 36.81
CA LYS A 3 -11.27 52.28 35.92
C LYS A 3 -11.90 50.98 35.45
N ASN A 4 -12.45 51.04 34.29
CA ASN A 4 -12.85 49.83 33.62
C ASN A 4 -11.62 49.04 33.29
N SER A 5 -11.31 48.15 34.19
CA SER A 5 -10.40 47.07 33.90
C SER A 5 -11.03 46.24 32.83
N LEU A 6 -10.79 46.63 31.63
CA LEU A 6 -11.11 45.80 30.48
C LEU A 6 -10.21 44.57 30.59
N ARG A 7 -10.64 43.63 31.40
CA ARG A 7 -10.07 42.29 31.38
C ARG A 7 -10.41 41.70 30.04
N ARG A 8 -9.53 41.95 29.11
CA ARG A 8 -9.53 41.19 27.91
C ARG A 8 -9.22 39.75 28.31
N LEU A 9 -10.25 38.99 28.51
CA LEU A 9 -10.18 37.56 28.45
C LEU A 9 -9.77 37.25 27.02
N ILE A 10 -8.47 37.12 26.83
CA ILE A 10 -7.95 36.39 25.70
C ILE A 10 -8.32 34.95 25.99
N ALA A 11 -9.49 34.57 25.48
CA ALA A 11 -9.78 33.16 25.35
C ALA A 11 -8.76 32.61 24.39
N LEU A 12 -7.72 32.04 24.96
CA LEU A 12 -6.84 31.16 24.24
C LEU A 12 -7.70 29.98 23.83
N VAL A 13 -8.27 30.07 22.64
CA VAL A 13 -8.80 28.91 21.95
C VAL A 13 -7.54 28.11 21.60
N VAL A 14 -7.14 27.27 22.53
CA VAL A 14 -6.27 26.16 22.21
C VAL A 14 -7.11 25.28 21.30
N LEU A 15 -7.00 25.56 20.01
CA LEU A 15 -7.42 24.62 19.00
C LEU A 15 -6.52 23.42 19.20
N ALA A 16 -6.97 22.50 20.03
CA ALA A 16 -6.40 21.18 20.05
C ALA A 16 -6.63 20.64 18.65
N LEU A 17 -5.60 20.77 17.81
CA LEU A 17 -5.44 19.87 16.69
C LEU A 17 -5.33 18.50 17.32
N ALA A 18 -6.46 17.87 17.54
CA ALA A 18 -6.51 16.45 17.68
C ALA A 18 -5.99 15.95 16.33
N GLY A 19 -4.68 15.72 16.28
CA GLY A 19 -4.09 14.96 15.19
C GLY A 19 -4.81 13.64 15.18
N THR A 20 -5.85 13.51 14.35
CA THR A 20 -6.28 12.20 13.93
C THR A 20 -5.01 11.51 13.48
N PRO A 21 -4.71 10.29 13.98
CA PRO A 21 -3.66 9.51 13.36
C PRO A 21 -4.06 9.39 11.89
N ALA A 22 -3.44 10.23 11.05
CA ALA A 22 -3.57 10.10 9.64
C ALA A 22 -2.91 8.76 9.33
N PHE A 23 -3.73 7.71 9.14
CA PHE A 23 -3.26 6.58 8.39
C PHE A 23 -2.81 7.15 7.06
N ALA A 24 -1.49 7.19 6.84
CA ALA A 24 -1.01 7.49 5.53
C ALA A 24 -1.63 6.44 4.60
N ALA A 25 -2.21 6.90 3.51
CA ALA A 25 -2.86 6.01 2.56
C ALA A 25 -1.86 4.98 2.05
N PRO A 26 -2.30 3.76 1.70
CA PRO A 26 -1.43 2.78 1.05
C PRO A 26 -0.87 3.35 -0.26
N ALA A 27 0.41 3.16 -0.49
CA ALA A 27 1.05 3.47 -1.76
C ALA A 27 1.39 2.17 -2.49
N LEU A 28 1.00 2.09 -3.75
CA LEU A 28 1.42 1.01 -4.65
C LEU A 28 2.84 1.29 -5.10
N ILE A 29 3.73 0.35 -4.84
CA ILE A 29 5.13 0.46 -5.23
C ILE A 29 5.56 -0.70 -6.09
N SER A 30 6.52 -0.46 -6.95
CA SER A 30 7.13 -1.49 -7.80
C SER A 30 8.64 -1.31 -7.89
N ASN A 31 9.30 -2.38 -8.36
CA ASN A 31 10.66 -2.24 -8.82
C ASN A 31 10.69 -1.24 -9.99
N PRO A 32 11.73 -0.39 -10.12
CA PRO A 32 11.81 0.59 -11.20
C PRO A 32 11.67 0.00 -12.61
N ASN A 33 12.02 -1.27 -12.82
CA ASN A 33 11.87 -1.92 -14.14
C ASN A 33 10.41 -2.15 -14.54
N VAL A 34 9.46 -2.08 -13.59
CA VAL A 34 8.01 -2.20 -13.85
C VAL A 34 7.36 -0.85 -14.15
N ALA A 35 8.07 0.26 -13.94
CA ALA A 35 7.50 1.61 -14.03
C ALA A 35 6.95 1.97 -15.43
N ALA A 36 7.43 1.31 -16.49
CA ALA A 36 6.93 1.51 -17.86
C ALA A 36 5.68 0.70 -18.19
N GLU A 37 5.27 -0.22 -17.32
CA GLU A 37 4.08 -1.04 -17.54
C GLU A 37 2.80 -0.21 -17.37
N LYS A 38 1.86 -0.45 -18.23
CA LYS A 38 0.52 0.14 -18.09
C LYS A 38 -0.28 -0.65 -17.08
N ILE A 39 -0.51 -0.04 -15.94
CA ILE A 39 -1.26 -0.66 -14.85
C ILE A 39 -2.55 0.13 -14.63
N ASP A 40 -3.66 -0.47 -15.00
CA ASP A 40 -4.99 0.00 -14.63
C ASP A 40 -5.54 -0.83 -13.46
N ALA A 41 -6.70 -0.45 -12.97
CA ALA A 41 -7.33 -1.14 -11.83
C ALA A 41 -7.61 -2.62 -12.14
N ALA A 42 -8.01 -2.95 -13.35
CA ALA A 42 -8.27 -4.32 -13.76
C ALA A 42 -7.00 -5.16 -13.84
N THR A 43 -5.93 -4.60 -14.40
CA THR A 43 -4.60 -5.24 -14.42
C THR A 43 -4.06 -5.46 -13.03
N LEU A 44 -4.16 -4.46 -12.16
CA LEU A 44 -3.71 -4.56 -10.78
C LEU A 44 -4.46 -5.67 -10.02
N LYS A 45 -5.77 -5.73 -10.18
CA LYS A 45 -6.58 -6.80 -9.61
C LYS A 45 -6.16 -8.18 -10.12
N ALA A 46 -5.92 -8.32 -11.44
CA ALA A 46 -5.46 -9.57 -12.04
C ALA A 46 -4.08 -10.00 -11.51
N VAL A 47 -3.17 -9.05 -11.30
CA VAL A 47 -1.85 -9.29 -10.72
C VAL A 47 -1.97 -9.81 -9.29
N PHE A 48 -2.72 -9.12 -8.43
CA PHE A 48 -2.86 -9.50 -7.03
C PHE A 48 -3.66 -10.80 -6.82
N LEU A 49 -4.55 -11.15 -7.74
CA LEU A 49 -5.29 -12.42 -7.70
C LEU A 49 -4.55 -13.60 -8.35
N GLY A 50 -3.36 -13.36 -8.91
CA GLY A 50 -2.55 -14.42 -9.54
C GLY A 50 -2.99 -14.79 -10.96
N LYS A 51 -3.85 -13.99 -11.59
CA LYS A 51 -4.29 -14.20 -12.96
C LYS A 51 -3.30 -13.68 -13.99
N LYS A 52 -2.56 -12.62 -13.66
CA LYS A 52 -1.45 -12.09 -14.48
C LYS A 52 -0.14 -12.38 -13.75
N VAL A 53 0.71 -13.17 -14.37
CA VAL A 53 1.94 -13.70 -13.76
C VAL A 53 3.22 -13.16 -14.40
N ALA A 54 3.07 -12.35 -15.44
CA ALA A 54 4.20 -11.73 -16.15
C ALA A 54 3.83 -10.33 -16.63
N TRP A 55 4.82 -9.47 -16.61
CA TRP A 55 4.75 -8.14 -17.23
C TRP A 55 5.05 -8.24 -18.71
N ASP A 56 4.55 -7.32 -19.50
CA ASP A 56 4.78 -7.33 -20.95
C ASP A 56 6.24 -7.00 -21.32
N GLY A 57 6.88 -6.15 -20.50
CA GLY A 57 8.26 -5.72 -20.73
C GLY A 57 9.22 -5.92 -19.55
N ALA A 58 8.74 -6.39 -18.40
CA ALA A 58 9.54 -6.46 -17.18
C ALA A 58 9.67 -7.87 -16.57
N GLY A 59 9.31 -8.89 -17.32
CA GLY A 59 9.45 -10.29 -16.92
C GLY A 59 8.37 -10.77 -15.95
N ARG A 60 8.74 -11.70 -15.07
CA ARG A 60 7.79 -12.32 -14.13
C ARG A 60 7.33 -11.36 -13.05
N VAL A 61 6.04 -11.41 -12.73
CA VAL A 61 5.48 -10.70 -11.57
C VAL A 61 5.92 -11.37 -10.28
N THR A 62 6.45 -10.57 -9.36
CA THR A 62 6.75 -11.01 -7.98
C THR A 62 5.93 -10.14 -7.02
N LEU A 63 4.96 -10.75 -6.34
CA LEU A 63 4.12 -10.03 -5.38
C LEU A 63 4.78 -9.95 -4.02
N ALA A 64 4.73 -8.77 -3.42
CA ALA A 64 5.13 -8.52 -2.04
C ALA A 64 3.95 -7.91 -1.28
N VAL A 65 3.56 -8.50 -0.18
CA VAL A 65 2.41 -8.08 0.61
C VAL A 65 2.75 -7.95 2.08
N LEU A 66 2.07 -7.05 2.78
CA LEU A 66 2.09 -7.01 4.23
C LEU A 66 1.16 -8.10 4.78
N LYS A 67 1.58 -8.76 5.87
CA LYS A 67 0.81 -9.84 6.51
C LYS A 67 -0.53 -9.37 7.09
N GLY A 68 -0.64 -8.10 7.43
CA GLY A 68 -1.85 -7.53 8.01
C GLY A 68 -1.63 -6.07 8.40
N GLY A 69 -2.56 -5.55 9.18
CA GLY A 69 -2.55 -4.16 9.63
C GLY A 69 -3.40 -3.24 8.76
N PRO A 70 -3.58 -1.97 9.17
CA PRO A 70 -4.50 -1.04 8.52
C PRO A 70 -4.17 -0.78 7.06
N VAL A 71 -2.89 -0.66 6.72
CA VAL A 71 -2.43 -0.43 5.34
C VAL A 71 -2.79 -1.60 4.44
N ALA A 72 -2.57 -2.83 4.91
CA ALA A 72 -2.92 -4.03 4.16
C ALA A 72 -4.43 -4.17 3.97
N GLU A 73 -5.22 -3.95 5.01
CA GLU A 73 -6.67 -4.05 4.95
C GLU A 73 -7.26 -3.01 3.98
N GLU A 74 -6.81 -1.78 4.04
CA GLU A 74 -7.27 -0.73 3.15
C GLU A 74 -6.90 -1.00 1.70
N PHE A 75 -5.64 -1.36 1.45
CA PHE A 75 -5.17 -1.66 0.09
C PHE A 75 -5.88 -2.85 -0.53
N LEU A 76 -5.97 -3.95 0.18
CA LEU A 76 -6.58 -5.18 -0.35
C LEU A 76 -8.08 -5.02 -0.55
N LYS A 77 -8.77 -4.32 0.35
CA LYS A 77 -10.18 -4.02 0.17
C LYS A 77 -10.43 -3.14 -1.06
N GLY A 78 -9.63 -2.11 -1.25
CA GLY A 78 -9.76 -1.22 -2.40
C GLY A 78 -9.35 -1.83 -3.73
N THR A 79 -8.42 -2.79 -3.73
CA THR A 79 -7.83 -3.36 -4.95
C THR A 79 -8.50 -4.65 -5.37
N VAL A 80 -8.75 -5.57 -4.43
CA VAL A 80 -9.29 -6.92 -4.72
C VAL A 80 -10.58 -7.23 -3.98
N ASP A 81 -11.10 -6.27 -3.22
CA ASP A 81 -12.32 -6.40 -2.41
C ASP A 81 -12.23 -7.57 -1.40
N MET A 82 -11.09 -7.71 -0.78
CA MET A 82 -10.81 -8.75 0.22
C MET A 82 -10.19 -8.17 1.48
N SER A 83 -10.49 -8.79 2.63
CA SER A 83 -9.67 -8.63 3.83
C SER A 83 -8.29 -9.28 3.65
N ALA A 84 -7.33 -8.94 4.50
CA ALA A 84 -6.02 -9.60 4.49
C ALA A 84 -6.15 -11.12 4.74
N SER A 85 -7.06 -11.52 5.61
CA SER A 85 -7.34 -12.92 5.89
C SER A 85 -7.92 -13.66 4.67
N ALA A 86 -8.91 -13.07 4.01
CA ALA A 86 -9.51 -13.64 2.79
C ALA A 86 -8.50 -13.75 1.65
N PHE A 87 -7.65 -12.75 1.50
CA PHE A 87 -6.56 -12.74 0.54
C PHE A 87 -5.55 -13.86 0.80
N GLY A 88 -5.14 -14.05 2.05
CA GLY A 88 -4.27 -15.14 2.45
C GLY A 88 -4.88 -16.51 2.16
N ASN A 89 -6.18 -16.69 2.41
CA ASN A 89 -6.89 -17.93 2.10
C ASN A 89 -7.00 -18.18 0.59
N HIS A 90 -7.22 -17.13 -0.20
CA HIS A 90 -7.21 -17.20 -1.66
C HIS A 90 -5.89 -17.76 -2.18
N TRP A 91 -4.77 -17.20 -1.74
CA TRP A 91 -3.45 -17.65 -2.16
C TRP A 91 -3.08 -19.03 -1.65
N ARG A 92 -3.51 -19.38 -0.44
CA ARG A 92 -3.29 -20.74 0.09
C ARG A 92 -3.99 -21.79 -0.78
N ARG A 93 -5.24 -21.55 -1.17
CA ARG A 93 -5.95 -22.44 -2.10
C ARG A 93 -5.27 -22.50 -3.46
N LEU A 94 -4.86 -21.37 -3.99
CA LEU A 94 -4.20 -21.28 -5.30
C LEU A 94 -2.88 -22.04 -5.29
N ALA A 95 -2.08 -21.90 -4.25
CA ALA A 95 -0.81 -22.63 -4.08
C ALA A 95 -1.01 -24.14 -3.94
N MET A 96 -2.06 -24.56 -3.23
CA MET A 96 -2.39 -25.99 -3.07
C MET A 96 -2.83 -26.67 -4.37
N THR A 97 -3.41 -25.92 -5.29
CA THR A 97 -3.87 -26.42 -6.59
C THR A 97 -2.82 -26.26 -7.70
N GLY A 98 -1.61 -25.79 -7.37
CA GLY A 98 -0.56 -25.52 -8.35
C GLY A 98 -0.80 -24.28 -9.22
N GLY A 99 -1.77 -23.44 -8.85
CA GLY A 99 -2.20 -22.28 -9.65
C GLY A 99 -1.32 -21.05 -9.56
N GLY A 100 -0.21 -21.09 -8.82
CA GLY A 100 0.70 -19.94 -8.73
C GLY A 100 1.66 -20.01 -7.56
N THR A 101 2.60 -19.08 -7.56
CA THR A 101 3.54 -18.87 -6.45
C THR A 101 2.98 -17.85 -5.48
N ALA A 102 2.86 -18.22 -4.22
CA ALA A 102 2.34 -17.34 -3.18
C ALA A 102 3.14 -16.04 -3.08
N PRO A 103 2.50 -14.91 -2.76
CA PRO A 103 3.19 -13.66 -2.52
C PRO A 103 4.22 -13.78 -1.40
N LYS A 104 5.29 -13.02 -1.50
CA LYS A 104 6.22 -12.83 -0.40
C LYS A 104 5.55 -11.94 0.65
N SER A 105 5.49 -12.42 1.89
CA SER A 105 4.83 -11.72 3.00
C SER A 105 5.84 -11.09 3.94
N PHE A 106 5.55 -9.87 4.35
CA PHE A 106 6.39 -9.08 5.26
C PHE A 106 5.57 -8.55 6.44
N GLU A 107 6.22 -8.41 7.57
CA GLU A 107 5.63 -7.78 8.77
C GLU A 107 5.86 -6.28 8.80
N LYS A 108 6.96 -5.81 8.18
CA LYS A 108 7.37 -4.40 8.17
C LYS A 108 7.38 -3.84 6.76
N ASP A 109 6.88 -2.62 6.64
CA ASP A 109 6.85 -1.86 5.39
C ASP A 109 8.26 -1.65 4.80
N GLU A 110 9.24 -1.37 5.67
CA GLU A 110 10.62 -1.15 5.22
C GLU A 110 11.22 -2.39 4.57
N ASP A 111 10.96 -3.57 5.13
CA ASP A 111 11.45 -4.83 4.59
C ASP A 111 10.79 -5.14 3.24
N LEU A 112 9.50 -4.87 3.12
CA LEU A 112 8.77 -5.02 1.86
C LEU A 112 9.33 -4.06 0.81
N ARG A 113 9.49 -2.79 1.14
CA ARG A 113 10.04 -1.78 0.22
C ARG A 113 11.43 -2.19 -0.28
N LYS A 114 12.31 -2.60 0.61
CA LYS A 114 13.66 -3.06 0.27
C LYS A 114 13.62 -4.26 -0.68
N PHE A 115 12.77 -5.23 -0.41
CA PHE A 115 12.58 -6.38 -1.27
C PHE A 115 12.12 -5.98 -2.67
N VAL A 116 11.15 -5.08 -2.77
CA VAL A 116 10.65 -4.56 -4.06
C VAL A 116 11.73 -3.80 -4.80
N ALA A 117 12.53 -2.99 -4.11
CA ALA A 117 13.62 -2.23 -4.71
C ALA A 117 14.70 -3.14 -5.32
N GLU A 118 14.97 -4.29 -4.69
CA GLU A 118 16.04 -5.21 -5.05
C GLU A 118 15.60 -6.34 -6.00
N THR A 119 14.29 -6.52 -6.20
CA THR A 119 13.74 -7.65 -6.96
C THR A 119 13.11 -7.16 -8.26
N PRO A 120 13.72 -7.44 -9.43
CA PRO A 120 13.11 -7.11 -10.72
C PRO A 120 11.73 -7.76 -10.87
N GLY A 121 10.77 -7.01 -11.39
CA GLY A 121 9.38 -7.46 -11.57
C GLY A 121 8.53 -7.42 -10.30
N ALA A 122 9.08 -6.98 -9.17
CA ALA A 122 8.35 -6.93 -7.91
C ALA A 122 7.35 -5.77 -7.87
N ILE A 123 6.21 -6.04 -7.28
CA ILE A 123 5.15 -5.08 -6.99
C ILE A 123 4.58 -5.36 -5.61
N GLY A 124 4.25 -4.32 -4.89
CA GLY A 124 3.69 -4.43 -3.56
C GLY A 124 3.07 -3.11 -3.10
N PHE A 125 2.77 -3.02 -1.83
CA PHE A 125 2.22 -1.81 -1.23
C PHE A 125 2.82 -1.59 0.15
N VAL A 126 2.96 -0.32 0.50
CA VAL A 126 3.45 0.14 1.81
C VAL A 126 2.65 1.36 2.24
N ASP A 127 2.82 1.77 3.48
CA ASP A 127 2.41 3.11 3.91
C ASP A 127 3.09 4.16 3.03
N SER A 128 2.33 5.12 2.52
CA SER A 128 2.85 6.16 1.62
C SER A 128 3.99 6.98 2.23
N ALA A 129 4.06 7.09 3.55
CA ALA A 129 5.16 7.76 4.25
C ALA A 129 6.51 7.00 4.11
N LEU A 130 6.47 5.73 3.77
CA LEU A 130 7.65 4.86 3.63
C LEU A 130 8.05 4.60 2.17
N ALA A 131 7.28 5.09 1.20
CA ALA A 131 7.67 5.08 -0.20
C ALA A 131 8.77 6.10 -0.44
N ASP A 132 9.88 5.68 -1.04
CA ASP A 132 11.02 6.53 -1.34
C ASP A 132 11.51 6.36 -2.78
N ALA A 133 12.63 7.01 -3.12
CA ALA A 133 13.18 6.99 -4.48
C ALA A 133 13.77 5.63 -4.90
N SER A 134 13.91 4.66 -3.98
CA SER A 134 14.40 3.31 -4.30
C SER A 134 13.37 2.46 -5.07
N VAL A 135 12.11 2.86 -5.03
CA VAL A 135 10.99 2.20 -5.70
C VAL A 135 10.21 3.19 -6.56
N ALA A 136 9.52 2.67 -7.56
CA ALA A 136 8.54 3.46 -8.31
C ALA A 136 7.21 3.46 -7.56
N VAL A 137 6.59 4.63 -7.43
CA VAL A 137 5.23 4.76 -6.93
C VAL A 137 4.29 4.78 -8.12
N LEU A 138 3.34 3.86 -8.14
CA LEU A 138 2.41 3.67 -9.25
C LEU A 138 1.03 4.23 -8.89
N THR A 139 0.42 4.90 -9.85
CA THR A 139 -0.98 5.33 -9.75
C THR A 139 -1.76 4.59 -10.82
N PRO A 140 -2.58 3.59 -10.44
CA PRO A 140 -3.37 2.86 -11.42
C PRO A 140 -4.35 3.79 -12.12
N ALA A 141 -4.49 3.62 -13.43
CA ALA A 141 -5.54 4.28 -14.19
C ALA A 141 -6.92 3.72 -13.80
N PRO A 142 -7.97 4.57 -13.76
CA PRO A 142 -9.32 4.12 -13.45
C PRO A 142 -9.88 3.13 -14.47
#